data_5e27be08ec48cca0dfce35c5fb3696ca
#
_entry.id   5e27be08ec48cca0dfce35c5fb3696ca
#
_cell.length_a   1.000
_cell.length_b   1.000
_cell.length_c   1.000
_cell.angle_alpha   90.00
_cell.angle_beta   90.00
_cell.angle_gamma   90.00
#
_symmetry.space_group_name_H-M   'P 1'
#
loop_
_entity.id
_entity.type
_entity.pdbx_description
1 polymer ?
#
loop_
_entity_poly.entity_id
_entity_poly.type
_entity_poly.pdbx_seq_one_letter_code
_entity_poly.pdbx_strand_id
1 'polypeptide(L)'
;MTEVVPRRSESRLVGRGAVLAIAAGCVLFATGSESFAYDGPTFRSGLWKFERTLETDGKPTDRLQTSGLSIDRQMTRCVDPTRALKAEFMPKVGACNTKDFKKTDNGYVFQKVCGGLSPIKAEIDVKSDRAYMEIKEGNVGKMLTKEIMVAQRVGDCRSPT
;
A
#
# COMPACT_ATOMS: atom_id res chain seq x y z
N MET A 1 -44.77 28.43 31.85
CA MET A 1 -45.88 27.59 32.33
C MET A 1 -45.34 26.19 32.49
N THR A 2 -45.03 25.89 33.72
CA THR A 2 -45.41 24.78 34.60
C THR A 2 -44.80 23.44 34.14
N GLU A 3 -43.64 23.00 34.66
CA GLU A 3 -43.41 22.32 35.93
C GLU A 3 -44.33 21.11 36.17
N VAL A 4 -43.74 19.90 36.24
CA VAL A 4 -44.04 18.88 37.26
C VAL A 4 -42.97 17.77 37.28
N VAL A 5 -42.23 17.68 38.38
CA VAL A 5 -41.55 16.51 38.91
C VAL A 5 -42.49 15.76 39.87
N PRO A 6 -42.52 14.45 39.96
CA PRO A 6 -42.33 13.81 41.27
C PRO A 6 -41.39 12.60 41.25
N ARG A 7 -40.41 12.57 42.14
CA ARG A 7 -40.31 11.92 43.47
C ARG A 7 -40.47 10.39 43.55
N ARG A 8 -39.32 9.79 43.90
CA ARG A 8 -39.04 8.77 44.92
C ARG A 8 -39.94 7.55 45.06
N SER A 9 -39.28 6.38 45.05
CA SER A 9 -39.55 5.35 46.05
C SER A 9 -38.27 4.51 46.29
N GLU A 10 -37.79 4.62 47.53
CA GLU A 10 -36.79 3.71 48.10
C GLU A 10 -37.49 2.39 48.46
N SER A 11 -36.87 1.26 48.19
CA SER A 11 -37.19 0.03 48.86
C SER A 11 -35.88 -0.71 49.17
N ARG A 12 -35.50 -0.62 50.45
CA ARG A 12 -34.50 -1.50 51.05
C ARG A 12 -35.07 -2.90 51.17
N LEU A 13 -34.34 -3.88 50.70
CA LEU A 13 -34.48 -5.24 51.17
C LEU A 13 -33.11 -5.85 51.37
N VAL A 14 -32.85 -6.07 52.63
CA VAL A 14 -31.74 -6.83 53.22
C VAL A 14 -31.99 -8.32 52.92
N GLY A 15 -31.07 -8.95 52.20
CA GLY A 15 -31.06 -10.39 52.02
C GLY A 15 -29.64 -10.92 52.12
N ARG A 16 -29.37 -11.59 53.24
CA ARG A 16 -28.14 -12.36 53.52
C ARG A 16 -28.06 -13.57 52.57
N GLY A 17 -26.89 -13.85 52.07
CA GLY A 17 -26.53 -15.26 51.78
C GLY A 17 -25.92 -15.49 50.39
N ALA A 18 -24.77 -16.11 50.48
CA ALA A 18 -24.02 -16.85 49.46
C ALA A 18 -22.93 -16.10 48.72
N VAL A 19 -21.74 -16.20 49.29
CA VAL A 19 -20.45 -15.94 48.60
C VAL A 19 -20.25 -17.06 47.56
N LEU A 20 -20.57 -16.82 46.33
CA LEU A 20 -20.13 -17.63 45.22
C LEU A 20 -18.89 -16.98 44.63
N ALA A 21 -17.73 -17.54 44.93
CA ALA A 21 -16.46 -17.19 44.32
C ALA A 21 -16.52 -17.58 42.82
N ILE A 22 -16.86 -16.65 41.97
CA ILE A 22 -16.71 -16.78 40.52
C ILE A 22 -15.23 -16.50 40.22
N ALA A 23 -14.44 -17.54 40.02
CA ALA A 23 -13.12 -17.41 39.43
C ALA A 23 -13.28 -16.86 38.01
N ALA A 24 -13.11 -15.56 37.89
CA ALA A 24 -13.04 -14.89 36.56
C ALA A 24 -11.74 -15.34 35.91
N GLY A 25 -11.82 -16.36 35.07
CA GLY A 25 -10.76 -16.73 34.16
C GLY A 25 -10.60 -15.57 33.13
N CYS A 26 -9.60 -14.73 33.34
CA CYS A 26 -9.13 -13.80 32.31
C CYS A 26 -8.57 -14.61 31.17
N VAL A 27 -9.41 -14.93 30.18
CA VAL A 27 -8.95 -15.39 28.87
C VAL A 27 -8.32 -14.18 28.22
N LEU A 28 -7.00 -14.06 28.34
CA LEU A 28 -6.18 -13.13 27.58
C LEU A 28 -6.29 -13.56 26.09
N PHE A 29 -7.22 -12.97 25.36
CA PHE A 29 -7.17 -12.99 23.92
C PHE A 29 -5.92 -12.21 23.51
N ALA A 30 -4.82 -12.93 23.32
CA ALA A 30 -3.67 -12.40 22.60
C ALA A 30 -4.16 -12.15 21.18
N THR A 31 -4.62 -10.92 20.92
CA THR A 31 -4.81 -10.43 19.55
C THR A 31 -3.43 -10.33 18.95
N GLY A 32 -2.98 -11.43 18.34
CA GLY A 32 -1.78 -11.43 17.52
C GLY A 32 -2.01 -10.42 16.39
N SER A 33 -1.43 -9.24 16.52
CA SER A 33 -1.27 -8.33 15.39
C SER A 33 -0.33 -9.06 14.44
N GLU A 34 -0.87 -9.69 13.40
CA GLU A 34 -0.08 -10.19 12.29
C GLU A 34 0.61 -8.98 11.67
N SER A 35 1.84 -8.71 12.10
CA SER A 35 2.68 -7.72 11.45
C SER A 35 3.04 -8.29 10.09
N PHE A 36 2.46 -7.72 9.03
CA PHE A 36 2.81 -8.07 7.67
C PHE A 36 4.30 -7.77 7.46
N ALA A 37 5.11 -8.82 7.41
CA ALA A 37 6.53 -8.70 7.14
C ALA A 37 6.71 -8.30 5.68
N TYR A 38 7.37 -7.16 5.43
CA TYR A 38 7.72 -6.73 4.09
C TYR A 38 8.76 -7.68 3.50
N ASP A 39 8.40 -8.42 2.47
CA ASP A 39 9.28 -9.34 1.70
C ASP A 39 9.62 -8.76 0.32
N GLY A 40 9.64 -7.45 0.19
CA GLY A 40 10.01 -6.75 -1.03
C GLY A 40 11.49 -6.38 -1.10
N PRO A 41 11.93 -5.78 -2.23
CA PRO A 41 13.32 -5.37 -2.42
C PRO A 41 13.69 -4.19 -1.53
N THR A 42 14.97 -4.17 -1.10
CA THR A 42 15.54 -3.06 -0.33
C THR A 42 16.55 -2.28 -1.16
N PHE A 43 16.43 -0.97 -1.13
CA PHE A 43 17.27 -0.05 -1.89
C PHE A 43 17.92 0.97 -0.97
N ARG A 44 19.06 1.51 -1.36
CA ARG A 44 19.70 2.62 -0.65
C ARG A 44 18.93 3.90 -0.90
N SER A 45 18.60 4.62 0.16
CA SER A 45 18.09 5.99 0.05
C SER A 45 19.10 6.93 -0.62
N GLY A 46 18.65 8.01 -1.21
CA GLY A 46 19.51 8.99 -1.85
C GLY A 46 18.85 9.72 -2.99
N LEU A 47 19.70 10.33 -3.82
CA LEU A 47 19.28 11.00 -5.05
C LEU A 47 19.09 9.95 -6.14
N TRP A 48 17.86 9.81 -6.63
CA TRP A 48 17.47 8.85 -7.64
C TRP A 48 17.00 9.54 -8.91
N LYS A 49 17.45 9.02 -10.04
CA LYS A 49 16.97 9.36 -11.37
C LYS A 49 15.96 8.29 -11.81
N PHE A 50 14.81 8.74 -12.28
CA PHE A 50 13.74 7.91 -12.84
C PHE A 50 13.56 8.27 -14.30
N GLU A 51 13.56 7.28 -15.16
CA GLU A 51 13.25 7.40 -16.58
C GLU A 51 12.00 6.59 -16.88
N ARG A 52 11.02 7.20 -17.52
CA ARG A 52 9.70 6.63 -17.75
C ARG A 52 9.39 6.59 -19.24
N THR A 53 8.94 5.44 -19.72
CA THR A 53 8.43 5.24 -21.06
C THR A 53 6.99 4.76 -20.96
N LEU A 54 6.10 5.36 -21.73
CA LEU A 54 4.72 4.90 -21.90
C LEU A 54 4.51 4.35 -23.30
N GLU A 55 3.71 3.30 -23.38
CA GLU A 55 3.27 2.71 -24.64
C GLU A 55 1.74 2.49 -24.59
N THR A 56 1.09 2.67 -25.73
CA THR A 56 -0.31 2.30 -25.94
C THR A 56 -0.40 1.48 -27.20
N ASP A 57 -0.94 0.25 -27.08
CA ASP A 57 -1.01 -0.73 -28.17
C ASP A 57 0.35 -0.92 -28.87
N GLY A 58 1.43 -0.97 -28.07
CA GLY A 58 2.82 -1.14 -28.52
C GLY A 58 3.44 0.10 -29.18
N LYS A 59 2.79 1.25 -29.14
CA LYS A 59 3.32 2.50 -29.68
C LYS A 59 3.71 3.44 -28.55
N PRO A 60 4.91 4.05 -28.60
CA PRO A 60 5.31 5.05 -27.60
C PRO A 60 4.33 6.23 -27.55
N THR A 61 4.03 6.68 -26.34
CA THR A 61 3.19 7.86 -26.08
C THR A 61 3.81 8.68 -24.94
N ASP A 62 3.47 9.96 -24.87
CA ASP A 62 3.87 10.88 -23.81
C ASP A 62 2.69 11.30 -22.91
N ARG A 63 1.50 10.74 -23.18
CA ARG A 63 0.27 11.07 -22.46
C ARG A 63 -0.33 9.87 -21.75
N LEU A 64 -0.81 10.11 -20.55
CA LEU A 64 -1.63 9.14 -19.83
C LEU A 64 -2.98 9.02 -20.51
N GLN A 65 -3.38 7.82 -20.89
CA GLN A 65 -4.63 7.55 -21.58
C GLN A 65 -5.87 7.85 -20.71
N THR A 66 -5.71 7.80 -19.39
CA THR A 66 -6.79 8.07 -18.43
C THR A 66 -7.14 9.54 -18.28
N SER A 67 -6.17 10.44 -18.43
CA SER A 67 -6.34 11.87 -18.15
C SER A 67 -5.91 12.78 -19.31
N GLY A 68 -5.22 12.23 -20.32
CA GLY A 68 -4.61 13.01 -21.40
C GLY A 68 -3.46 13.90 -20.94
N LEU A 69 -3.06 13.81 -19.66
CA LEU A 69 -1.96 14.61 -19.12
C LEU A 69 -0.61 14.09 -19.62
N SER A 70 0.27 15.03 -19.97
CA SER A 70 1.66 14.73 -20.24
C SER A 70 2.37 14.33 -18.94
N ILE A 71 3.28 13.37 -19.05
CA ILE A 71 4.10 12.94 -17.90
C ILE A 71 5.55 13.37 -18.10
N ASP A 72 6.22 13.63 -16.99
CA ASP A 72 7.66 13.81 -16.97
C ASP A 72 8.36 12.49 -17.29
N ARG A 73 9.03 12.42 -18.43
CA ARG A 73 9.80 11.25 -18.84
C ARG A 73 11.04 11.02 -17.99
N GLN A 74 11.57 12.08 -17.40
CA GLN A 74 12.71 12.02 -16.52
C GLN A 74 12.47 12.87 -15.29
N MET A 75 12.79 12.33 -14.12
CA MET A 75 12.79 13.09 -12.87
C MET A 75 13.95 12.65 -12.00
N THR A 76 14.45 13.59 -11.20
CA THR A 76 15.49 13.30 -10.20
C THR A 76 14.99 13.77 -8.84
N ARG A 77 14.95 12.87 -7.86
CA ARG A 77 14.41 13.15 -6.52
C ARG A 77 15.22 12.46 -5.43
N CYS A 78 15.29 13.12 -4.27
CA CYS A 78 15.74 12.50 -3.03
C CYS A 78 14.62 11.62 -2.47
N VAL A 79 14.83 10.30 -2.49
CA VAL A 79 13.83 9.33 -2.05
C VAL A 79 14.47 8.11 -1.39
N ASP A 80 13.64 7.37 -0.66
CA ASP A 80 13.86 5.99 -0.26
C ASP A 80 12.91 5.10 -1.10
N PRO A 81 13.41 4.43 -2.15
CA PRO A 81 12.55 3.57 -2.99
C PRO A 81 11.96 2.39 -2.22
N THR A 82 12.67 1.86 -1.22
CA THR A 82 12.12 0.78 -0.37
C THR A 82 10.81 1.21 0.26
N ARG A 83 10.77 2.42 0.79
CA ARG A 83 9.56 2.97 1.43
C ARG A 83 8.45 3.21 0.40
N ALA A 84 8.79 3.70 -0.79
CA ALA A 84 7.82 3.92 -1.85
C ALA A 84 7.20 2.59 -2.33
N LEU A 85 8.04 1.56 -2.53
CA LEU A 85 7.58 0.25 -2.98
C LEU A 85 6.84 -0.55 -1.91
N LYS A 86 7.04 -0.27 -0.62
CA LYS A 86 6.29 -0.95 0.45
C LYS A 86 4.78 -0.97 0.19
N ALA A 87 4.22 0.14 -0.29
CA ALA A 87 2.80 0.23 -0.62
C ALA A 87 2.39 -0.73 -1.75
N GLU A 88 3.28 -0.97 -2.72
CA GLU A 88 3.02 -1.91 -3.83
C GLU A 88 2.92 -3.36 -3.35
N PHE A 89 3.66 -3.72 -2.30
CA PHE A 89 3.69 -5.07 -1.73
C PHE A 89 2.62 -5.32 -0.66
N MET A 90 1.91 -4.29 -0.21
CA MET A 90 0.83 -4.49 0.75
C MET A 90 -0.35 -5.22 0.10
N PRO A 91 -0.97 -6.20 0.79
CA PRO A 91 -2.11 -6.95 0.26
C PRO A 91 -3.28 -6.05 -0.13
N LYS A 92 -3.45 -4.93 0.58
CA LYS A 92 -4.50 -3.95 0.32
C LYS A 92 -4.01 -2.53 0.57
N VAL A 93 -4.20 -1.65 -0.41
CA VAL A 93 -3.94 -0.21 -0.31
C VAL A 93 -5.13 0.55 -0.90
N GLY A 94 -5.91 1.20 -0.05
CA GLY A 94 -7.13 1.90 -0.48
C GLY A 94 -8.12 0.96 -1.14
N ALA A 95 -8.51 1.26 -2.38
CA ALA A 95 -9.42 0.45 -3.19
C ALA A 95 -8.72 -0.65 -4.01
N CYS A 96 -7.40 -0.80 -3.87
CA CYS A 96 -6.60 -1.76 -4.63
C CYS A 96 -6.17 -2.94 -3.76
N ASN A 97 -6.20 -4.13 -4.34
CA ASN A 97 -5.68 -5.36 -3.74
C ASN A 97 -4.52 -5.88 -4.58
N THR A 98 -3.46 -6.38 -3.91
CA THR A 98 -2.37 -7.10 -4.56
C THR A 98 -2.72 -8.59 -4.60
N LYS A 99 -2.62 -9.20 -5.78
CA LYS A 99 -2.89 -10.63 -6.01
C LYS A 99 -1.75 -11.27 -6.79
N ASP A 100 -1.72 -12.60 -6.77
CA ASP A 100 -0.78 -13.42 -7.57
C ASP A 100 0.68 -13.03 -7.37
N PHE A 101 1.03 -12.66 -6.15
CA PHE A 101 2.39 -12.26 -5.80
C PHE A 101 3.35 -13.45 -5.93
N LYS A 102 4.40 -13.25 -6.72
CA LYS A 102 5.46 -14.24 -6.95
C LYS A 102 6.81 -13.55 -6.91
N LYS A 103 7.74 -14.15 -6.18
CA LYS A 103 9.15 -13.81 -6.24
C LYS A 103 9.78 -14.57 -7.41
N THR A 104 10.59 -13.89 -8.21
CA THR A 104 11.37 -14.46 -9.30
C THR A 104 12.85 -14.42 -8.94
N ASP A 105 13.71 -14.96 -9.77
CA ASP A 105 15.17 -14.97 -9.51
C ASP A 105 15.73 -13.55 -9.37
N ASN A 106 15.20 -12.60 -10.13
CA ASN A 106 15.71 -11.22 -10.19
C ASN A 106 14.70 -10.17 -9.70
N GLY A 107 13.57 -10.59 -9.11
CA GLY A 107 12.58 -9.59 -8.72
C GLY A 107 11.22 -10.15 -8.31
N TYR A 108 10.17 -9.51 -8.76
CA TYR A 108 8.80 -9.77 -8.29
C TYR A 108 7.79 -9.54 -9.40
N VAL A 109 6.75 -10.36 -9.43
CA VAL A 109 5.59 -10.21 -10.33
C VAL A 109 4.32 -10.31 -9.50
N PHE A 110 3.38 -9.42 -9.72
CA PHE A 110 2.08 -9.41 -9.05
C PHE A 110 1.01 -8.69 -9.87
N GLN A 111 -0.22 -8.78 -9.44
CA GLN A 111 -1.33 -8.01 -10.02
C GLN A 111 -1.90 -7.02 -9.01
N LYS A 112 -2.21 -5.82 -9.46
CA LYS A 112 -3.03 -4.83 -8.75
C LYS A 112 -4.44 -4.88 -9.31
N VAL A 113 -5.41 -5.14 -8.45
CA VAL A 113 -6.83 -5.14 -8.78
C VAL A 113 -7.48 -4.02 -8.00
N CYS A 114 -7.83 -2.94 -8.67
CA CYS A 114 -8.49 -1.77 -8.09
C CYS A 114 -9.96 -1.75 -8.48
N GLY A 115 -10.83 -1.28 -7.58
CA GLY A 115 -12.28 -1.25 -7.83
C GLY A 115 -12.63 -0.49 -9.12
N GLY A 116 -13.37 -1.15 -10.02
CA GLY A 116 -13.83 -0.56 -11.28
C GLY A 116 -12.78 -0.45 -12.40
N LEU A 117 -11.55 -0.92 -12.18
CA LEU A 117 -10.49 -0.91 -13.19
C LEU A 117 -10.08 -2.33 -13.59
N SER A 118 -9.57 -2.47 -14.82
CA SER A 118 -8.92 -3.70 -15.25
C SER A 118 -7.69 -4.01 -14.39
N PRO A 119 -7.39 -5.29 -14.15
CA PRO A 119 -6.18 -5.66 -13.43
C PRO A 119 -4.92 -5.10 -14.12
N ILE A 120 -3.98 -4.63 -13.31
CA ILE A 120 -2.67 -4.14 -13.76
C ILE A 120 -1.64 -5.18 -13.34
N LYS A 121 -0.95 -5.79 -14.30
CA LYS A 121 0.23 -6.61 -14.04
C LYS A 121 1.39 -5.69 -13.72
N ALA A 122 2.08 -5.96 -12.62
CA ALA A 122 3.30 -5.25 -12.23
C ALA A 122 4.46 -6.25 -12.16
N GLU A 123 5.60 -5.83 -12.66
CA GLU A 123 6.85 -6.57 -12.61
C GLU A 123 7.97 -5.64 -12.14
N ILE A 124 8.72 -6.07 -11.13
CA ILE A 124 9.87 -5.33 -10.60
C ILE A 124 11.10 -6.21 -10.80
N ASP A 125 12.03 -5.74 -11.60
CA ASP A 125 13.32 -6.38 -11.87
C ASP A 125 14.42 -5.63 -11.10
N VAL A 126 14.99 -6.28 -10.09
CA VAL A 126 16.00 -5.72 -9.19
C VAL A 126 17.38 -5.97 -9.78
N LYS A 127 18.07 -4.92 -10.19
CA LYS A 127 19.44 -5.01 -10.72
C LYS A 127 20.49 -4.93 -9.60
N SER A 128 20.22 -4.13 -8.57
CA SER A 128 21.08 -3.96 -7.38
C SER A 128 20.34 -3.17 -6.30
N ASP A 129 20.98 -2.94 -5.16
CA ASP A 129 20.47 -2.01 -4.13
C ASP A 129 20.43 -0.53 -4.59
N ARG A 130 20.88 -0.25 -5.82
CA ARG A 130 20.98 1.09 -6.44
C ARG A 130 20.25 1.21 -7.76
N ALA A 131 19.63 0.14 -8.28
CA ALA A 131 18.96 0.16 -9.57
C ALA A 131 17.87 -0.91 -9.66
N TYR A 132 16.72 -0.52 -10.23
CA TYR A 132 15.64 -1.43 -10.56
C TYR A 132 14.88 -0.93 -11.78
N MET A 133 14.10 -1.82 -12.37
CA MET A 133 13.13 -1.52 -13.42
C MET A 133 11.75 -1.98 -12.94
N GLU A 134 10.76 -1.16 -13.17
CA GLU A 134 9.36 -1.50 -12.91
C GLU A 134 8.59 -1.43 -14.23
N ILE A 135 7.82 -2.48 -14.51
CA ILE A 135 6.94 -2.56 -15.68
C ILE A 135 5.53 -2.72 -15.16
N LYS A 136 4.63 -1.83 -15.57
CA LYS A 136 3.19 -1.92 -15.32
C LYS A 136 2.46 -2.07 -16.64
N GLU A 137 1.60 -3.09 -16.74
CA GLU A 137 0.84 -3.37 -17.95
C GLU A 137 -0.62 -3.63 -17.60
N GLY A 138 -1.54 -3.00 -18.31
CA GLY A 138 -2.96 -3.12 -18.07
C GLY A 138 -3.79 -2.49 -19.18
N ASN A 139 -5.10 -2.72 -19.13
CA ASN A 139 -6.01 -2.17 -20.11
C ASN A 139 -6.72 -0.91 -19.59
N VAL A 140 -6.77 0.12 -20.41
CA VAL A 140 -7.62 1.30 -20.24
C VAL A 140 -8.70 1.24 -21.32
N GLY A 141 -9.89 0.79 -20.93
CA GLY A 141 -10.92 0.42 -21.90
C GLY A 141 -10.47 -0.75 -22.76
N LYS A 142 -10.35 -0.53 -24.09
CA LYS A 142 -9.87 -1.53 -25.05
C LYS A 142 -8.38 -1.41 -25.39
N MET A 143 -7.71 -0.36 -24.91
CA MET A 143 -6.30 -0.08 -25.23
C MET A 143 -5.40 -0.78 -24.21
N LEU A 144 -4.38 -1.48 -24.67
CA LEU A 144 -3.31 -2.00 -23.83
C LEU A 144 -2.32 -0.86 -23.53
N THR A 145 -2.11 -0.58 -22.26
CA THR A 145 -1.12 0.41 -21.81
C THR A 145 0.02 -0.28 -21.10
N LYS A 146 1.23 0.19 -21.36
CA LYS A 146 2.44 -0.29 -20.70
C LYS A 146 3.26 0.89 -20.24
N GLU A 147 3.65 0.88 -18.98
CA GLU A 147 4.58 1.83 -18.39
C GLU A 147 5.86 1.09 -17.99
N ILE A 148 6.99 1.59 -18.42
CA ILE A 148 8.32 1.09 -18.04
C ILE A 148 9.01 2.23 -17.31
N MET A 149 9.43 1.97 -16.07
CA MET A 149 10.19 2.91 -15.26
C MET A 149 11.55 2.30 -14.91
N VAL A 150 12.61 2.97 -15.33
CA VAL A 150 13.99 2.65 -14.95
C VAL A 150 14.40 3.61 -13.84
N ALA A 151 14.81 3.06 -12.70
CA ALA A 151 15.21 3.80 -11.52
C ALA A 151 16.68 3.53 -11.19
N GLN A 152 17.47 4.57 -11.06
CA GLN A 152 18.90 4.48 -10.73
C GLN A 152 19.30 5.51 -9.68
N ARG A 153 20.02 5.06 -8.65
CA ARG A 153 20.63 5.96 -7.67
C ARG A 153 21.84 6.66 -8.27
N VAL A 154 21.82 7.99 -8.28
CA VAL A 154 22.87 8.82 -8.89
C VAL A 154 23.71 9.57 -7.87
N GLY A 155 23.35 9.52 -6.58
CA GLY A 155 24.12 10.19 -5.54
C GLY A 155 23.44 10.19 -4.18
N ASP A 156 24.00 10.99 -3.28
CA ASP A 156 23.40 11.27 -1.98
C ASP A 156 22.52 12.52 -2.03
N CYS A 157 21.54 12.58 -1.13
CA CYS A 157 20.77 13.79 -0.94
C CYS A 157 21.65 14.88 -0.36
N ARG A 158 21.62 16.08 -0.92
CA ARG A 158 22.22 17.23 -0.27
C ARG A 158 21.40 17.57 0.96
N SER A 159 22.03 17.71 2.11
CA SER A 159 21.38 18.31 3.28
C SER A 159 20.91 19.71 2.91
N PRO A 160 19.70 20.14 3.29
CA PRO A 160 19.34 21.55 3.16
C PRO A 160 20.33 22.33 4.06
N THR A 161 21.09 23.21 3.43
CA THR A 161 21.95 24.18 4.10
C THR A 161 21.11 25.28 4.74
#